data_2ec7b1bf4402a0eb6ad4e4192e6350e1
#
_entry.id   2ec7b1bf4402a0eb6ad4e4192e6350e1
#
_cell.length_a   1.000
_cell.length_b   1.000
_cell.length_c   1.000
_cell.angle_alpha   90.00
_cell.angle_beta   90.00
_cell.angle_gamma   90.00
#
_symmetry.space_group_name_H-M   'P 1'
#
loop_
_entity.id
_entity.type
_entity.pdbx_description
1 polymer ?
#
loop_
_entity_poly.entity_id
_entity_poly.type
_entity_poly.pdbx_seq_one_letter_code
_entity_poly.pdbx_strand_id
1 'polypeptide(L)'
;DDYIMSLPKGYDTVLGESGINLSGGQKQRLSIARTLSKGSEVILFDEATSALDNNSQDYIKKTIDNLVNDHTIVIVAHRLSTIMDADIIHVVDGGKVIATGTHKELLNSCKIYRNLYETESLNS
;
A
#
# COMPACT_ATOMS: atom_id res chain seq x y z
N ASP A 1 -12.78 -0.63 -13.44
CA ASP A 1 -13.44 -0.45 -14.74
C ASP A 1 -14.87 0.09 -14.60
N ASP A 2 -15.70 -0.56 -13.79
CA ASP A 2 -17.11 -0.14 -13.56
C ASP A 2 -17.25 1.32 -13.12
N TYR A 3 -16.35 1.80 -12.26
CA TYR A 3 -16.36 3.20 -11.86
C TYR A 3 -16.06 4.14 -13.02
N ILE A 4 -15.03 3.84 -13.84
CA ILE A 4 -14.67 4.67 -14.98
C ILE A 4 -15.83 4.73 -16.00
N MET A 5 -16.48 3.61 -16.26
CA MET A 5 -17.63 3.53 -17.14
C MET A 5 -18.87 4.26 -16.59
N SER A 6 -18.95 4.47 -15.29
CA SER A 6 -20.01 5.28 -14.65
C SER A 6 -19.81 6.79 -14.82
N LEU A 7 -18.62 7.23 -15.21
CA LEU A 7 -18.34 8.66 -15.44
C LEU A 7 -18.96 9.15 -16.75
N PRO A 8 -19.34 10.46 -16.83
CA PRO A 8 -20.03 11.01 -18.00
C PRO A 8 -19.31 10.82 -19.33
N LYS A 9 -17.98 10.75 -19.31
CA LYS A 9 -17.12 10.56 -20.48
C LYS A 9 -16.34 9.24 -20.46
N GLY A 10 -16.65 8.32 -19.50
CA GLY A 10 -15.93 7.08 -19.37
C GLY A 10 -14.42 7.28 -19.28
N TYR A 11 -13.67 6.60 -20.15
CA TYR A 11 -12.20 6.70 -20.22
C TYR A 11 -11.66 8.05 -20.70
N ASP A 12 -12.46 8.85 -21.37
CA ASP A 12 -12.09 10.20 -21.85
C ASP A 12 -12.32 11.28 -20.79
N THR A 13 -12.70 10.90 -19.58
CA THR A 13 -12.92 11.84 -18.48
C THR A 13 -11.60 12.48 -18.05
N VAL A 14 -11.55 13.82 -18.02
CA VAL A 14 -10.40 14.59 -17.55
C VAL A 14 -10.42 14.66 -16.02
N LEU A 15 -9.27 14.33 -15.40
CA LEU A 15 -9.06 14.37 -13.95
C LEU A 15 -8.21 15.57 -13.56
N GLY A 16 -8.44 16.12 -12.36
CA GLY A 16 -7.64 17.19 -11.79
C GLY A 16 -8.43 18.49 -11.62
N GLU A 17 -7.72 19.65 -11.61
CA GLU A 17 -8.32 20.96 -11.30
C GLU A 17 -9.47 21.36 -12.24
N SER A 18 -9.40 20.96 -13.50
CA SER A 18 -10.41 21.24 -14.53
C SER A 18 -11.34 20.07 -14.79
N GLY A 19 -11.24 18.96 -14.06
CA GLY A 19 -11.98 17.73 -14.26
C GLY A 19 -12.68 17.22 -13.01
N ILE A 20 -13.02 15.92 -13.04
CA ILE A 20 -13.68 15.26 -11.91
C ILE A 20 -12.69 15.01 -10.77
N ASN A 21 -13.05 15.42 -9.56
CA ASN A 21 -12.30 15.11 -8.35
C ASN A 21 -12.60 13.68 -7.88
N LEU A 22 -11.55 12.90 -7.70
CA LEU A 22 -11.62 11.54 -7.17
C LEU A 22 -11.38 11.51 -5.67
N SER A 23 -11.98 10.55 -4.96
CA SER A 23 -11.60 10.24 -3.59
C SER A 23 -10.14 9.75 -3.52
N GLY A 24 -9.53 9.79 -2.32
CA GLY A 24 -8.16 9.28 -2.12
C GLY A 24 -8.00 7.82 -2.55
N GLY A 25 -8.96 6.96 -2.22
CA GLY A 25 -8.96 5.55 -2.64
C GLY A 25 -9.09 5.36 -4.15
N GLN A 26 -9.93 6.16 -4.81
CA GLN A 26 -10.09 6.13 -6.26
C GLN A 26 -8.82 6.58 -6.99
N LYS A 27 -8.17 7.66 -6.52
CA LYS A 27 -6.87 8.11 -7.05
C LYS A 27 -5.80 7.03 -6.94
N GLN A 28 -5.75 6.32 -5.82
CA GLN A 28 -4.79 5.26 -5.60
C GLN A 28 -5.03 4.05 -6.50
N ARG A 29 -6.27 3.62 -6.69
CA ARG A 29 -6.63 2.53 -7.62
C ARG A 29 -6.24 2.89 -9.05
N LEU A 30 -6.46 4.13 -9.46
CA LEU A 30 -6.06 4.60 -10.79
C LEU A 30 -4.53 4.63 -10.94
N SER A 31 -3.80 5.06 -9.91
CA SER A 31 -2.33 5.04 -9.90
C SER A 31 -1.78 3.62 -10.02
N ILE A 32 -2.36 2.66 -9.31
CA ILE A 32 -2.01 1.24 -9.42
C ILE A 32 -2.25 0.74 -10.85
N ALA A 33 -3.40 1.01 -11.44
CA ALA A 33 -3.72 0.61 -12.81
C ALA A 33 -2.73 1.19 -13.82
N ARG A 34 -2.33 2.45 -13.67
CA ARG A 34 -1.30 3.09 -14.51
C ARG A 34 0.06 2.40 -14.39
N THR A 35 0.47 2.06 -13.18
CA THR A 35 1.73 1.37 -12.92
C THR A 35 1.74 -0.02 -13.57
N LEU A 36 0.65 -0.76 -13.44
CA LEU A 36 0.50 -2.08 -14.05
C LEU A 36 0.52 -2.04 -15.58
N SER A 37 -0.09 -1.03 -16.18
CA SER A 37 -0.11 -0.86 -17.63
C SER A 37 1.28 -0.61 -18.23
N LYS A 38 2.24 -0.15 -17.43
CA LYS A 38 3.63 0.08 -17.84
C LYS A 38 4.49 -1.18 -17.86
N GLY A 39 3.99 -2.32 -17.36
CA GLY A 39 4.75 -3.57 -17.31
C GLY A 39 5.99 -3.54 -16.40
N SER A 40 5.96 -2.73 -15.34
CA SER A 40 7.09 -2.61 -14.41
C SER A 40 7.30 -3.90 -13.60
N GLU A 41 8.54 -4.37 -13.52
CA GLU A 41 8.91 -5.54 -12.70
C GLU A 41 8.94 -5.24 -11.20
N VAL A 42 9.20 -3.99 -10.84
CA VAL A 42 9.23 -3.50 -9.46
C VAL A 42 8.14 -2.47 -9.26
N ILE A 43 7.35 -2.66 -8.23
CA ILE A 43 6.24 -1.77 -7.86
C ILE A 43 6.48 -1.23 -6.46
N LEU A 44 6.43 0.10 -6.32
CA LEU A 44 6.54 0.78 -5.02
C LEU A 44 5.18 1.27 -4.56
N PHE A 45 4.76 0.82 -3.39
CA PHE A 45 3.59 1.35 -2.67
C PHE A 45 4.05 2.22 -1.50
N ASP A 46 3.65 3.49 -1.50
CA ASP A 46 3.89 4.40 -0.39
C ASP A 46 2.56 4.73 0.31
N GLU A 47 2.40 4.23 1.53
CA GLU A 47 1.22 4.47 2.36
C GLU A 47 1.21 5.84 3.05
N ALA A 48 2.35 6.53 3.14
CA ALA A 48 2.48 7.79 3.87
C ALA A 48 1.59 8.91 3.33
N THR A 49 1.18 8.82 2.06
CA THR A 49 0.36 9.83 1.36
C THR A 49 -1.12 9.48 1.29
N SER A 50 -1.54 8.35 1.84
CA SER A 50 -2.90 7.84 1.68
C SER A 50 -3.70 7.92 2.96
N ALA A 51 -4.64 8.89 3.03
CA ALA A 51 -5.73 8.88 4.01
C ALA A 51 -6.81 7.88 3.52
N LEU A 52 -6.53 6.57 3.61
CA LEU A 52 -7.43 5.53 3.13
C LEU A 52 -8.38 5.05 4.20
N ASP A 53 -9.63 4.80 3.79
CA ASP A 53 -10.59 4.04 4.58
C ASP A 53 -10.23 2.54 4.60
N ASN A 54 -10.85 1.78 5.50
CA ASN A 54 -10.57 0.34 5.65
C ASN A 54 -10.87 -0.46 4.35
N ASN A 55 -11.91 -0.09 3.61
CA ASN A 55 -12.28 -0.76 2.37
C ASN A 55 -11.21 -0.61 1.28
N SER A 56 -10.61 0.58 1.18
CA SER A 56 -9.53 0.84 0.23
C SER A 56 -8.26 0.10 0.60
N GLN A 57 -7.98 -0.09 1.89
CA GLN A 57 -6.83 -0.88 2.35
C GLN A 57 -6.97 -2.36 2.04
N ASP A 58 -8.15 -2.95 2.23
CA ASP A 58 -8.42 -4.34 1.86
C ASP A 58 -8.26 -4.56 0.35
N TYR A 59 -8.70 -3.60 -0.46
CA TYR A 59 -8.51 -3.64 -1.90
C TYR A 59 -7.02 -3.63 -2.28
N ILE A 60 -6.23 -2.77 -1.65
CA ILE A 60 -4.79 -2.68 -1.89
C ILE A 60 -4.10 -3.97 -1.49
N LYS A 61 -4.43 -4.53 -0.33
CA LYS A 61 -3.86 -5.81 0.13
C LYS A 61 -4.14 -6.93 -0.87
N LYS A 62 -5.38 -7.06 -1.33
CA LYS A 62 -5.75 -8.04 -2.37
C LYS A 62 -4.98 -7.82 -3.67
N THR A 63 -4.80 -6.57 -4.09
CA THR A 63 -4.03 -6.23 -5.28
C THR A 63 -2.57 -6.64 -5.14
N ILE A 64 -1.96 -6.36 -4.00
CA ILE A 64 -0.59 -6.77 -3.68
C ILE A 64 -0.45 -8.29 -3.73
N ASP A 65 -1.36 -9.02 -3.08
CA ASP A 65 -1.36 -10.48 -3.04
C ASP A 65 -1.45 -11.10 -4.45
N ASN A 66 -2.19 -10.48 -5.36
CA ASN A 66 -2.28 -10.91 -6.76
C ASN A 66 -1.03 -10.62 -7.58
N LEU A 67 -0.27 -9.59 -7.24
CA LEU A 67 0.90 -9.13 -7.98
C LEU A 67 2.21 -9.76 -7.51
N VAL A 68 2.26 -10.25 -6.29
CA VAL A 68 3.51 -10.71 -5.65
C VAL A 68 4.20 -11.86 -6.40
N ASN A 69 3.48 -12.66 -7.16
CA ASN A 69 4.03 -13.78 -7.91
C ASN A 69 4.83 -13.34 -9.16
N ASP A 70 4.46 -12.21 -9.75
CA ASP A 70 5.02 -11.73 -11.04
C ASP A 70 5.87 -10.46 -10.89
N HIS A 71 5.86 -9.84 -9.70
CA HIS A 71 6.50 -8.55 -9.46
C HIS A 71 7.26 -8.54 -8.13
N THR A 72 8.31 -7.73 -8.06
CA THR A 72 8.90 -7.33 -6.78
C THR A 72 8.14 -6.14 -6.24
N ILE A 73 7.60 -6.28 -5.04
CA ILE A 73 6.79 -5.23 -4.40
C ILE A 73 7.55 -4.67 -3.21
N VAL A 74 7.75 -3.36 -3.22
CA VAL A 74 8.32 -2.60 -2.11
C VAL A 74 7.21 -1.76 -1.50
N ILE A 75 6.96 -1.93 -0.21
CA ILE A 75 5.90 -1.24 0.52
C ILE A 75 6.51 -0.37 1.60
N VAL A 76 6.19 0.92 1.58
CA VAL A 76 6.46 1.83 2.69
C VAL A 76 5.16 1.98 3.47
N ALA A 77 5.11 1.40 4.65
CA ALA A 77 3.88 1.33 5.43
C ALA A 77 4.06 1.86 6.85
N HIS A 78 3.02 2.50 7.35
CA HIS A 78 2.89 2.90 8.74
C HIS A 78 1.96 1.97 9.53
N ARG A 79 1.23 1.09 8.83
CA ARG A 79 0.35 0.09 9.42
C ARG A 79 0.91 -1.30 9.25
N LEU A 80 1.06 -2.00 10.36
CA LEU A 80 1.62 -3.35 10.36
C LEU A 80 0.74 -4.36 9.62
N SER A 81 -0.59 -4.18 9.66
CA SER A 81 -1.53 -5.05 8.95
C SER A 81 -1.23 -5.19 7.45
N THR A 82 -0.64 -4.18 6.84
CA THR A 82 -0.26 -4.19 5.42
C THR A 82 0.99 -5.02 5.14
N ILE A 83 1.93 -5.10 6.11
CA ILE A 83 3.27 -5.66 5.90
C ILE A 83 3.52 -6.98 6.60
N MET A 84 2.62 -7.43 7.47
CA MET A 84 2.83 -8.66 8.27
C MET A 84 3.12 -9.91 7.43
N ASP A 85 2.59 -9.98 6.21
CA ASP A 85 2.76 -11.11 5.29
C ASP A 85 3.93 -10.91 4.31
N ALA A 86 4.70 -9.83 4.44
CA ALA A 86 5.86 -9.58 3.58
C ALA A 86 6.94 -10.64 3.79
N ASP A 87 7.64 -10.98 2.72
CA ASP A 87 8.76 -11.94 2.78
C ASP A 87 9.92 -11.41 3.62
N ILE A 88 10.19 -10.11 3.53
CA ILE A 88 11.22 -9.41 4.29
C ILE A 88 10.68 -8.05 4.73
N ILE A 89 10.91 -7.70 5.98
CA ILE A 89 10.57 -6.41 6.56
C ILE A 89 11.86 -5.72 7.01
N HIS A 90 12.03 -4.48 6.58
CA HIS A 90 13.11 -3.60 7.05
C HIS A 90 12.54 -2.56 8.01
N VAL A 91 13.03 -2.52 9.23
CA VAL A 91 12.67 -1.48 10.21
C VAL A 91 13.65 -0.32 10.06
N VAL A 92 13.12 0.86 9.76
CA VAL A 92 13.91 2.09 9.56
C VAL A 92 13.65 3.03 10.72
N ASP A 93 14.72 3.49 11.35
CA ASP A 93 14.68 4.50 12.40
C ASP A 93 15.89 5.43 12.29
N GLY A 94 15.67 6.74 12.45
CA GLY A 94 16.72 7.75 12.35
C GLY A 94 17.47 7.71 11.01
N GLY A 95 16.80 7.37 9.90
CA GLY A 95 17.39 7.29 8.57
C GLY A 95 18.25 6.05 8.32
N LYS A 96 18.17 5.05 9.20
CA LYS A 96 18.95 3.81 9.08
C LYS A 96 18.05 2.58 9.21
N VAL A 97 18.42 1.51 8.53
CA VAL A 97 17.82 0.20 8.76
C VAL A 97 18.39 -0.38 10.04
N ILE A 98 17.57 -0.53 11.07
CA ILE A 98 17.98 -1.00 12.40
C ILE A 98 17.72 -2.49 12.61
N ALA A 99 16.80 -3.08 11.85
CA ALA A 99 16.47 -4.51 11.92
C ALA A 99 15.89 -4.98 10.59
N THR A 100 16.09 -6.24 10.28
CA THR A 100 15.59 -6.90 9.08
C THR A 100 15.16 -8.33 9.40
N GLY A 101 14.01 -8.75 8.89
CA GLY A 101 13.51 -10.12 9.08
C GLY A 101 12.05 -10.26 8.72
N THR A 102 11.49 -11.41 9.02
CA THR A 102 10.04 -11.65 8.91
C THR A 102 9.31 -11.04 10.10
N HIS A 103 7.98 -10.96 10.00
CA HIS A 103 7.15 -10.49 11.12
C HIS A 103 7.46 -11.24 12.42
N LYS A 104 7.51 -12.57 12.39
CA LYS A 104 7.80 -13.40 13.57
C LYS A 104 9.19 -13.16 14.15
N GLU A 105 10.19 -13.05 13.29
CA GLU A 105 11.57 -12.76 13.70
C GLU A 105 11.69 -11.40 14.36
N LEU A 106 11.07 -10.38 13.80
CA LEU A 106 11.11 -9.01 14.32
C LEU A 106 10.33 -8.85 15.64
N LEU A 107 9.24 -9.58 15.83
CA LEU A 107 8.53 -9.61 17.11
C LEU A 107 9.43 -10.13 18.26
N ASN A 108 10.33 -11.04 17.96
CA ASN A 108 11.25 -11.62 18.95
C ASN A 108 12.53 -10.78 19.13
N SER A 109 13.04 -10.16 18.06
CA SER A 109 14.37 -9.54 18.05
C SER A 109 14.37 -8.01 18.08
N CYS A 110 13.30 -7.34 17.65
CA CYS A 110 13.23 -5.89 17.52
C CYS A 110 12.19 -5.28 18.47
N LYS A 111 12.66 -4.60 19.52
CA LYS A 111 11.77 -3.95 20.49
C LYS A 111 10.89 -2.86 19.87
N ILE A 112 11.42 -2.06 18.95
CA ILE A 112 10.67 -1.00 18.26
C ILE A 112 9.53 -1.61 17.45
N TYR A 113 9.79 -2.68 16.70
CA TYR A 113 8.78 -3.37 15.92
C TYR A 113 7.68 -3.99 16.82
N ARG A 114 8.08 -4.60 17.92
CA ARG A 114 7.14 -5.16 18.91
C ARG A 114 6.24 -4.09 19.51
N ASN A 115 6.79 -2.95 19.89
CA ASN A 115 6.03 -1.83 20.44
C ASN A 115 5.00 -1.29 19.44
N LEU A 116 5.35 -1.20 18.17
CA LEU A 116 4.42 -0.81 17.11
C LEU A 116 3.26 -1.81 16.98
N TYR A 117 3.57 -3.09 16.99
CA TYR A 117 2.57 -4.15 16.94
C TYR A 117 1.59 -4.12 18.11
N GLU A 118 2.10 -3.98 19.33
CA GLU A 118 1.29 -3.88 20.54
C GLU A 118 0.39 -2.64 20.52
N THR A 119 0.91 -1.50 20.08
CA THR A 119 0.17 -0.25 19.99
C THR A 119 -0.98 -0.34 18.97
N GLU A 120 -0.74 -0.92 17.80
CA GLU A 120 -1.81 -1.13 16.80
C GLU A 120 -2.88 -2.12 17.29
N SER A 121 -2.46 -3.19 17.95
CA SER A 121 -3.37 -4.21 18.47
C SER A 121 -4.30 -3.68 19.57
N LEU A 122 -3.86 -2.67 20.31
CA LEU A 122 -4.67 -2.03 21.35
C LEU A 122 -5.67 -1.00 20.76
N ASN A 123 -5.39 -0.48 19.57
CA ASN A 123 -6.22 0.53 18.90
C ASN A 123 -7.18 -0.08 17.85
N SER A 124 -7.13 -1.38 17.68
CA SER A 124 -8.03 -2.14 16.82
C SER A 124 -9.12 -2.78 17.65
#